data_46d13132f369bf769bc503edc75bf6d9
#
_entry.id   46d13132f369bf769bc503edc75bf6d9
#
_cell.length_a   1.000
_cell.length_b   1.000
_cell.length_c   1.000
_cell.angle_alpha   90.00
_cell.angle_beta   90.00
_cell.angle_gamma   90.00
#
_symmetry.space_group_name_H-M   'P 1'
#
loop_
_entity.id
_entity.type
_entity.pdbx_description
1 polymer ?
#
loop_
_entity_poly.entity_id
_entity_poly.type
_entity_poly.pdbx_seq_one_letter_code
_entity_poly.pdbx_strand_id
1 'polypeptide(L)'
;SALPLSVLERAQNELTDYQGKGFSIMEISHRSKIFEEVHYGAMAKARELYGIGEEFDVLFLQGGAHLQFAMIPLNLAAKGVAQYADTGVWTSKAIKEAANVGARYEVVASSKETSYDRIPEVKFDGDAAYGYVCTNNTIYGTQYRALPRSKAPLVVDASSDFFSRPVDFTDVGLLYGGAQK
;
A
#
# COMPACT_ATOMS: atom_id res chain seq x y z
N SER A 1 -2.81 -5.61 14.66
CA SER A 1 -4.11 -6.31 14.53
C SER A 1 -3.96 -7.76 14.97
N ALA A 2 -4.99 -8.30 15.60
CA ALA A 2 -5.00 -9.72 15.95
C ALA A 2 -5.26 -10.56 14.68
N LEU A 3 -4.50 -11.66 14.54
CA LEU A 3 -4.77 -12.64 13.49
C LEU A 3 -5.87 -13.62 13.95
N PRO A 4 -6.64 -14.20 13.02
CA PRO A 4 -7.54 -15.30 13.33
C PRO A 4 -6.79 -16.47 13.97
N LEU A 5 -7.43 -17.15 14.93
CA LEU A 5 -6.80 -18.27 15.64
C LEU A 5 -6.32 -19.37 14.68
N SER A 6 -7.12 -19.71 13.67
CA SER A 6 -6.77 -20.71 12.66
C SER A 6 -5.49 -20.38 11.88
N VAL A 7 -5.20 -19.07 11.67
CA VAL A 7 -3.95 -18.61 11.02
C VAL A 7 -2.77 -18.83 11.96
N LEU A 8 -2.94 -18.53 13.26
CA LEU A 8 -1.88 -18.73 14.26
C LEU A 8 -1.56 -20.21 14.47
N GLU A 9 -2.59 -21.05 14.54
CA GLU A 9 -2.43 -22.52 14.66
C GLU A 9 -1.73 -23.10 13.43
N ARG A 10 -2.09 -22.66 12.24
CA ARG A 10 -1.40 -23.05 11.02
C ARG A 10 0.06 -22.61 11.03
N ALA A 11 0.35 -21.36 11.37
CA ALA A 11 1.71 -20.85 11.47
C ALA A 11 2.54 -21.62 12.51
N GLN A 12 1.96 -21.97 13.65
CA GLN A 12 2.61 -22.79 14.68
C GLN A 12 2.99 -24.17 14.16
N ASN A 13 2.10 -24.85 13.45
CA ASN A 13 2.36 -26.17 12.89
C ASN A 13 3.43 -26.12 11.79
N GLU A 14 3.34 -25.13 10.89
CA GLU A 14 4.29 -24.97 9.80
C GLU A 14 5.67 -24.46 10.26
N LEU A 15 5.75 -23.88 11.46
CA LEU A 15 7.01 -23.40 12.04
C LEU A 15 7.97 -24.53 12.40
N THR A 16 7.47 -25.69 12.75
CA THR A 16 8.26 -26.86 13.14
C THR A 16 8.35 -27.92 12.05
N ASP A 17 7.32 -28.06 11.24
CA ASP A 17 7.25 -29.04 10.16
C ASP A 17 6.33 -28.56 9.03
N TYR A 18 6.90 -27.95 8.02
CA TYR A 18 6.12 -27.48 6.88
C TYR A 18 5.58 -28.65 6.05
N GLN A 19 4.30 -28.93 6.19
CA GLN A 19 3.58 -29.96 5.44
C GLN A 19 4.20 -31.37 5.50
N GLY A 20 4.74 -31.77 6.65
CA GLY A 20 5.36 -33.09 6.83
C GLY A 20 6.72 -33.26 6.16
N LYS A 21 7.41 -32.18 5.84
CA LYS A 21 8.68 -32.19 5.11
C LYS A 21 9.90 -32.26 6.02
N GLY A 22 9.72 -32.20 7.35
CA GLY A 22 10.80 -32.31 8.35
C GLY A 22 11.62 -31.04 8.52
N PHE A 23 11.13 -29.88 8.04
CA PHE A 23 11.77 -28.58 8.22
C PHE A 23 10.72 -27.45 8.33
N SER A 24 11.13 -26.32 8.91
CA SER A 24 10.31 -25.12 9.06
C SER A 24 10.07 -24.42 7.75
N ILE A 25 8.88 -23.78 7.62
CA ILE A 25 8.64 -22.81 6.54
C ILE A 25 9.69 -21.68 6.52
N MET A 26 10.27 -21.33 7.67
CA MET A 26 11.31 -20.29 7.78
C MET A 26 12.68 -20.73 7.25
N GLU A 27 12.91 -22.03 7.09
CA GLU A 27 14.16 -22.60 6.60
C GLU A 27 14.18 -22.81 5.08
N ILE A 28 13.05 -22.53 4.41
CA ILE A 28 12.89 -22.75 2.97
C ILE A 28 13.73 -21.76 2.17
N SER A 29 14.56 -22.27 1.27
CA SER A 29 15.31 -21.43 0.33
C SER A 29 14.36 -20.72 -0.64
N HIS A 30 14.56 -19.40 -0.84
CA HIS A 30 13.80 -18.59 -1.81
C HIS A 30 13.95 -19.08 -3.27
N ARG A 31 14.89 -19.97 -3.56
CA ARG A 31 15.12 -20.60 -4.87
C ARG A 31 14.49 -21.98 -5.01
N SER A 32 13.76 -22.44 -4.01
CA SER A 32 13.11 -23.76 -4.04
C SER A 32 11.71 -23.65 -4.64
N LYS A 33 11.24 -24.74 -5.26
CA LYS A 33 9.85 -24.84 -5.74
C LYS A 33 8.82 -24.64 -4.64
N ILE A 34 9.14 -25.07 -3.42
CA ILE A 34 8.26 -24.91 -2.24
C ILE A 34 8.07 -23.41 -1.93
N PHE A 35 9.15 -22.63 -1.98
CA PHE A 35 9.05 -21.17 -1.80
C PHE A 35 8.25 -20.54 -2.94
N GLU A 36 8.50 -20.94 -4.19
CA GLU A 36 7.76 -20.46 -5.35
C GLU A 36 6.24 -20.71 -5.21
N GLU A 37 5.84 -21.90 -4.75
CA GLU A 37 4.43 -22.24 -4.50
C GLU A 37 3.79 -21.29 -3.47
N VAL A 38 4.49 -21.00 -2.37
CA VAL A 38 4.01 -20.05 -1.35
C VAL A 38 3.95 -18.64 -1.89
N HIS A 39 5.01 -18.20 -2.56
CA HIS A 39 5.16 -16.85 -3.09
C HIS A 39 4.10 -16.54 -4.17
N TYR A 40 4.04 -17.35 -5.21
CA TYR A 40 3.08 -17.17 -6.29
C TYR A 40 1.63 -17.44 -5.84
N GLY A 41 1.43 -18.36 -4.89
CA GLY A 41 0.13 -18.56 -4.26
C GLY A 41 -0.37 -17.33 -3.51
N ALA A 42 0.52 -16.63 -2.80
CA ALA A 42 0.19 -15.37 -2.14
C ALA A 42 -0.12 -14.25 -3.14
N MET A 43 0.65 -14.15 -4.25
CA MET A 43 0.36 -13.19 -5.31
C MET A 43 -1.01 -13.46 -5.96
N ALA A 44 -1.32 -14.72 -6.27
CA ALA A 44 -2.60 -15.13 -6.85
C ALA A 44 -3.77 -14.79 -5.90
N LYS A 45 -3.60 -15.01 -4.59
CA LYS A 45 -4.61 -14.62 -3.59
C LYS A 45 -4.79 -13.10 -3.50
N ALA A 46 -3.73 -12.31 -3.58
CA ALA A 46 -3.84 -10.86 -3.60
C ALA A 46 -4.63 -10.37 -4.83
N ARG A 47 -4.37 -10.96 -6.00
CA ARG A 47 -5.13 -10.67 -7.23
C ARG A 47 -6.60 -11.03 -7.10
N GLU A 48 -6.90 -12.22 -6.59
CA GLU A 48 -8.27 -12.70 -6.36
C GLU A 48 -9.03 -11.76 -5.43
N LEU A 49 -8.43 -11.38 -4.29
CA LEU A 49 -9.07 -10.53 -3.28
C LEU A 49 -9.38 -9.12 -3.77
N TYR A 50 -8.53 -8.55 -4.62
CA TYR A 50 -8.77 -7.24 -5.22
C TYR A 50 -9.47 -7.28 -6.58
N GLY A 51 -9.64 -8.46 -7.17
CA GLY A 51 -10.25 -8.61 -8.50
C GLY A 51 -9.42 -7.98 -9.62
N ILE A 52 -8.08 -7.99 -9.49
CA ILE A 52 -7.15 -7.43 -10.48
C ILE A 52 -6.54 -8.53 -11.35
N GLY A 53 -6.32 -8.21 -12.61
CA GLY A 53 -5.69 -9.10 -13.59
C GLY A 53 -4.17 -8.94 -13.68
N GLU A 54 -3.62 -9.31 -14.82
CA GLU A 54 -2.17 -9.27 -15.08
C GLU A 54 -1.66 -7.88 -15.46
N GLU A 55 -2.54 -6.90 -15.58
CA GLU A 55 -2.19 -5.49 -15.78
C GLU A 55 -1.49 -4.86 -14.57
N PHE A 56 -1.57 -5.49 -13.38
CA PHE A 56 -0.85 -5.10 -12.17
C PHE A 56 0.16 -6.16 -11.76
N ASP A 57 1.36 -5.75 -11.40
CA ASP A 57 2.32 -6.59 -10.73
C ASP A 57 2.09 -6.58 -9.22
N VAL A 58 2.15 -7.76 -8.57
CA VAL A 58 2.12 -7.91 -7.11
C VAL A 58 3.54 -8.10 -6.61
N LEU A 59 4.01 -7.21 -5.74
CA LEU A 59 5.37 -7.19 -5.24
C LEU A 59 5.40 -7.32 -3.72
N PHE A 60 6.27 -8.17 -3.19
CA PHE A 60 6.61 -8.23 -1.77
C PHE A 60 7.98 -7.59 -1.57
N LEU A 61 7.99 -6.42 -0.91
CA LEU A 61 9.18 -5.59 -0.75
C LEU A 61 9.60 -5.48 0.72
N GLN A 62 10.88 -5.28 0.93
CA GLN A 62 11.48 -4.98 2.23
C GLN A 62 11.16 -3.53 2.68
N GLY A 63 11.30 -3.25 3.98
CA GLY A 63 11.30 -1.89 4.53
C GLY A 63 9.93 -1.39 5.04
N GLY A 64 8.87 -2.19 4.89
CA GLY A 64 7.52 -1.83 5.32
C GLY A 64 6.95 -0.62 4.59
N ALA A 65 5.76 -0.19 4.99
CA ALA A 65 5.06 0.92 4.35
C ALA A 65 5.80 2.28 4.46
N HIS A 66 6.60 2.49 5.51
CA HIS A 66 7.36 3.73 5.66
C HIS A 66 8.40 3.94 4.56
N LEU A 67 9.07 2.88 4.11
CA LEU A 67 10.05 3.00 3.05
C LEU A 67 9.40 3.42 1.72
N GLN A 68 8.13 3.11 1.52
CA GLN A 68 7.39 3.52 0.33
C GLN A 68 7.27 5.04 0.22
N PHE A 69 7.24 5.79 1.33
CA PHE A 69 7.23 7.25 1.32
C PHE A 69 8.43 7.86 0.59
N ALA A 70 9.58 7.18 0.63
CA ALA A 70 10.78 7.59 -0.10
C ALA A 70 10.91 6.91 -1.47
N MET A 71 10.65 5.59 -1.54
CA MET A 71 10.82 4.81 -2.78
C MET A 71 9.91 5.29 -3.91
N ILE A 72 8.66 5.62 -3.60
CA ILE A 72 7.68 6.06 -4.60
C ILE A 72 8.13 7.36 -5.28
N PRO A 73 8.39 8.47 -4.57
CA PRO A 73 8.85 9.69 -5.22
C PRO A 73 10.20 9.54 -5.94
N LEU A 74 11.14 8.74 -5.42
CA LEU A 74 12.41 8.46 -6.10
C LEU A 74 12.22 7.78 -7.46
N ASN A 75 11.24 6.89 -7.56
CA ASN A 75 10.98 6.14 -8.81
C ASN A 75 10.02 6.86 -9.75
N LEU A 76 8.95 7.46 -9.21
CA LEU A 76 7.84 7.96 -10.03
C LEU A 76 7.86 9.47 -10.25
N ALA A 77 8.49 10.27 -9.37
CA ALA A 77 8.50 11.73 -9.47
C ALA A 77 9.81 12.32 -10.02
N ALA A 78 10.71 11.51 -10.56
CA ALA A 78 12.03 11.97 -11.04
C ALA A 78 11.96 13.11 -12.07
N LYS A 79 10.93 13.17 -12.90
CA LYS A 79 10.75 14.18 -13.96
C LYS A 79 9.45 14.98 -13.84
N GLY A 80 8.61 14.71 -12.86
CA GLY A 80 7.30 15.33 -12.69
C GLY A 80 7.09 15.93 -11.30
N VAL A 81 5.88 16.37 -11.03
CA VAL A 81 5.44 16.87 -9.73
C VAL A 81 4.52 15.83 -9.10
N ALA A 82 4.81 15.40 -7.89
CA ALA A 82 3.93 14.55 -7.10
C ALA A 82 2.89 15.41 -6.40
N GLN A 83 1.60 15.09 -6.55
CA GLN A 83 0.53 15.83 -5.90
C GLN A 83 -0.06 15.04 -4.73
N TYR A 84 -0.27 15.68 -3.60
CA TYR A 84 -0.70 15.04 -2.36
C TYR A 84 -2.02 15.62 -1.85
N ALA A 85 -2.92 14.74 -1.40
CA ALA A 85 -4.04 15.09 -0.53
C ALA A 85 -3.61 14.89 0.93
N ASP A 86 -3.36 15.99 1.67
CA ASP A 86 -2.95 15.92 3.08
C ASP A 86 -4.17 15.72 3.99
N THR A 87 -4.40 14.48 4.39
CA THR A 87 -5.55 14.04 5.18
C THR A 87 -5.18 13.55 6.58
N GLY A 88 -3.90 13.68 6.98
CA GLY A 88 -3.49 13.27 8.32
C GLY A 88 -2.00 13.00 8.46
N VAL A 89 -1.62 12.36 9.58
CA VAL A 89 -0.22 12.11 9.95
C VAL A 89 0.53 11.33 8.87
N TRP A 90 -0.11 10.34 8.25
CA TRP A 90 0.57 9.47 7.28
C TRP A 90 0.89 10.20 5.98
N THR A 91 -0.07 10.99 5.47
CA THR A 91 0.16 11.83 4.29
C THR A 91 1.18 12.93 4.57
N SER A 92 1.13 13.56 5.75
CA SER A 92 2.15 14.55 6.15
C SER A 92 3.56 13.94 6.21
N LYS A 93 3.70 12.68 6.66
CA LYS A 93 4.98 11.96 6.63
C LYS A 93 5.44 11.66 5.20
N ALA A 94 4.53 11.20 4.33
CA ALA A 94 4.84 10.94 2.93
C ALA A 94 5.32 12.21 2.20
N ILE A 95 4.66 13.35 2.44
CA ILE A 95 5.06 14.66 1.92
C ILE A 95 6.47 15.04 2.41
N LYS A 96 6.74 14.85 3.71
CA LYS A 96 8.05 15.12 4.29
C LYS A 96 9.15 14.27 3.66
N GLU A 97 8.89 12.97 3.43
CA GLU A 97 9.88 12.09 2.80
C GLU A 97 10.07 12.41 1.32
N ALA A 98 9.03 12.83 0.59
CA ALA A 98 9.19 13.34 -0.77
C ALA A 98 10.12 14.55 -0.81
N ALA A 99 9.98 15.48 0.14
CA ALA A 99 10.90 16.62 0.30
C ALA A 99 12.34 16.17 0.64
N ASN A 100 12.49 15.22 1.56
CA ASN A 100 13.79 14.69 2.00
C ASN A 100 14.59 14.06 0.86
N VAL A 101 13.91 13.39 -0.07
CA VAL A 101 14.54 12.78 -1.26
C VAL A 101 14.68 13.75 -2.44
N GLY A 102 14.33 15.03 -2.25
CA GLY A 102 14.46 16.07 -3.28
C GLY A 102 13.44 15.99 -4.42
N ALA A 103 12.34 15.27 -4.25
CA ALA A 103 11.27 15.22 -5.23
C ALA A 103 10.49 16.55 -5.26
N ARG A 104 10.05 16.96 -6.45
CA ARG A 104 9.11 18.08 -6.59
C ARG A 104 7.72 17.62 -6.19
N TYR A 105 7.08 18.37 -5.30
CA TYR A 105 5.74 18.01 -4.83
C TYR A 105 4.85 19.24 -4.60
N GLU A 106 3.55 19.01 -4.59
CA GLU A 106 2.51 19.97 -4.26
C GLU A 106 1.47 19.34 -3.34
N VAL A 107 0.94 20.10 -2.40
CA VAL A 107 -0.23 19.73 -1.61
C VAL A 107 -1.46 20.39 -2.23
N VAL A 108 -2.25 19.61 -2.96
CA VAL A 108 -3.39 20.13 -3.74
C VAL A 108 -4.71 20.15 -2.98
N ALA A 109 -4.77 19.42 -1.87
CA ALA A 109 -5.91 19.44 -0.95
C ALA A 109 -5.43 19.13 0.47
N SER A 110 -6.05 19.75 1.47
CA SER A 110 -5.73 19.50 2.88
C SER A 110 -6.95 19.75 3.76
N SER A 111 -7.11 18.95 4.81
CA SER A 111 -8.05 19.20 5.91
C SER A 111 -7.34 19.56 7.23
N LYS A 112 -6.07 19.95 7.16
CA LYS A 112 -5.24 20.28 8.33
C LYS A 112 -5.82 21.42 9.18
N GLU A 113 -6.41 22.42 8.53
CA GLU A 113 -7.02 23.59 9.22
C GLU A 113 -8.18 23.20 10.15
N THR A 114 -8.83 22.08 9.87
CA THR A 114 -9.92 21.53 10.68
C THR A 114 -9.48 20.30 11.48
N SER A 115 -8.17 20.18 11.77
CA SER A 115 -7.60 19.05 12.50
C SER A 115 -7.87 17.68 11.84
N TYR A 116 -7.96 17.63 10.52
CA TYR A 116 -8.20 16.42 9.72
C TYR A 116 -9.53 15.71 10.04
N ASP A 117 -10.57 16.47 10.36
CA ASP A 117 -11.91 15.97 10.72
C ASP A 117 -12.71 15.43 9.52
N ARG A 118 -12.22 15.62 8.31
CA ARG A 118 -12.86 15.20 7.07
C ARG A 118 -11.86 14.85 5.97
N ILE A 119 -12.34 14.16 4.95
CA ILE A 119 -11.63 14.01 3.68
C ILE A 119 -11.97 15.21 2.80
N PRO A 120 -10.98 16.00 2.36
CA PRO A 120 -11.22 17.12 1.47
C PRO A 120 -11.55 16.64 0.04
N GLU A 121 -12.32 17.41 -0.69
CA GLU A 121 -12.42 17.22 -2.14
C GLU A 121 -11.04 17.45 -2.78
N VAL A 122 -10.62 16.54 -3.66
CA VAL A 122 -9.33 16.63 -4.33
C VAL A 122 -9.48 16.45 -5.83
N LYS A 123 -8.70 17.21 -6.58
CA LYS A 123 -8.49 17.04 -8.03
C LYS A 123 -6.99 17.03 -8.29
N PHE A 124 -6.53 16.01 -8.97
CA PHE A 124 -5.14 15.88 -9.40
C PHE A 124 -5.00 16.30 -10.85
N ASP A 125 -3.95 17.05 -11.17
CA ASP A 125 -3.67 17.48 -12.54
C ASP A 125 -3.26 16.28 -13.41
N GLY A 126 -3.68 16.27 -14.67
CA GLY A 126 -3.44 15.13 -15.56
C GLY A 126 -1.99 14.97 -15.98
N ASP A 127 -1.16 15.98 -15.82
CA ASP A 127 0.28 15.99 -16.08
C ASP A 127 1.13 15.80 -14.81
N ALA A 128 0.50 15.64 -13.65
CA ALA A 128 1.20 15.26 -12.44
C ALA A 128 1.86 13.87 -12.58
N ALA A 129 3.01 13.68 -11.93
CA ALA A 129 3.67 12.38 -11.90
C ALA A 129 2.76 11.32 -11.26
N TYR A 130 2.05 11.70 -10.21
CA TYR A 130 0.99 10.92 -9.56
C TYR A 130 0.18 11.79 -8.58
N GLY A 131 -1.03 11.34 -8.26
CA GLY A 131 -1.81 11.84 -7.13
C GLY A 131 -1.73 10.87 -5.95
N TYR A 132 -1.39 11.35 -4.76
CA TYR A 132 -1.22 10.51 -3.57
C TYR A 132 -2.39 10.65 -2.59
N VAL A 133 -2.94 9.52 -2.14
CA VAL A 133 -3.97 9.44 -1.11
C VAL A 133 -3.64 8.36 -0.07
N CYS A 134 -4.02 8.60 1.18
CA CYS A 134 -4.06 7.59 2.25
C CYS A 134 -5.54 7.24 2.50
N THR A 135 -5.91 5.99 2.27
CA THR A 135 -7.33 5.58 2.29
C THR A 135 -7.96 5.64 3.66
N ASN A 136 -7.18 5.41 4.73
CA ASN A 136 -7.71 5.33 6.10
C ASN A 136 -6.74 5.98 7.10
N ASN A 137 -7.17 7.09 7.68
CA ASN A 137 -6.41 7.88 8.64
C ASN A 137 -6.73 7.43 10.06
N THR A 138 -6.03 6.42 10.55
CA THR A 138 -6.29 5.73 11.82
C THR A 138 -6.23 6.62 13.06
N ILE A 139 -5.50 7.73 13.00
CA ILE A 139 -5.34 8.66 14.14
C ILE A 139 -6.53 9.62 14.22
N TYR A 140 -7.03 10.09 13.09
CA TYR A 140 -8.13 11.06 13.01
C TYR A 140 -9.49 10.43 12.75
N GLY A 141 -9.53 9.14 12.38
CA GLY A 141 -10.76 8.40 12.15
C GLY A 141 -11.47 8.76 10.84
N THR A 142 -10.76 9.37 9.88
CA THR A 142 -11.31 9.68 8.56
C THR A 142 -10.89 8.64 7.52
N GLN A 143 -11.78 8.33 6.57
CA GLN A 143 -11.56 7.31 5.55
C GLN A 143 -12.19 7.70 4.22
N TYR A 144 -11.49 7.46 3.12
CA TYR A 144 -12.09 7.51 1.79
C TYR A 144 -13.09 6.38 1.61
N ARG A 145 -14.35 6.70 1.32
CA ARG A 145 -15.38 5.70 0.99
C ARG A 145 -15.21 5.16 -0.42
N ALA A 146 -14.76 6.01 -1.33
CA ALA A 146 -14.34 5.69 -2.68
C ALA A 146 -13.08 6.49 -2.99
N LEU A 147 -12.20 5.96 -3.83
CA LEU A 147 -11.04 6.70 -4.31
C LEU A 147 -11.50 7.88 -5.18
N PRO A 148 -10.81 9.03 -5.14
CA PRO A 148 -11.10 10.14 -6.03
C PRO A 148 -10.82 9.73 -7.48
N ARG A 149 -11.58 10.29 -8.42
CA ARG A 149 -11.25 10.15 -9.85
C ARG A 149 -10.03 11.00 -10.17
N SER A 150 -9.15 10.48 -11.02
CA SER A 150 -7.90 11.15 -11.35
C SER A 150 -7.51 10.91 -12.82
N LYS A 151 -6.92 11.92 -13.44
CA LYS A 151 -6.27 11.78 -14.74
C LYS A 151 -4.79 11.36 -14.59
N ALA A 152 -4.15 11.77 -13.49
CA ALA A 152 -2.84 11.27 -13.11
C ALA A 152 -2.98 9.90 -12.43
N PRO A 153 -2.01 8.99 -12.54
CA PRO A 153 -2.02 7.72 -11.82
C PRO A 153 -2.15 7.95 -10.30
N LEU A 154 -3.05 7.23 -9.63
CA LEU A 154 -3.15 7.30 -8.17
C LEU A 154 -2.11 6.41 -7.51
N VAL A 155 -1.44 6.95 -6.52
CA VAL A 155 -0.67 6.24 -5.51
C VAL A 155 -1.50 6.16 -4.23
N VAL A 156 -1.80 4.95 -3.80
CA VAL A 156 -2.75 4.67 -2.73
C VAL A 156 -2.06 3.99 -1.56
N ASP A 157 -1.97 4.68 -0.42
CA ASP A 157 -1.59 4.08 0.86
C ASP A 157 -2.82 3.45 1.50
N ALA A 158 -2.92 2.13 1.41
CA ALA A 158 -3.97 1.32 2.02
C ALA A 158 -3.47 0.55 3.25
N SER A 159 -2.38 0.97 3.90
CA SER A 159 -1.71 0.20 4.96
C SER A 159 -2.63 -0.24 6.09
N SER A 160 -3.67 0.52 6.41
CA SER A 160 -4.55 0.21 7.55
C SER A 160 -5.91 -0.40 7.15
N ASP A 161 -6.23 -0.43 5.88
CA ASP A 161 -7.47 -1.04 5.35
C ASP A 161 -7.21 -1.95 4.13
N PHE A 162 -5.98 -2.44 4.00
CA PHE A 162 -5.56 -3.37 2.96
C PHE A 162 -6.41 -4.65 3.00
N PHE A 163 -6.95 -5.06 1.87
CA PHE A 163 -7.90 -6.20 1.72
C PHE A 163 -9.19 -6.11 2.54
N SER A 164 -9.51 -4.98 3.17
CA SER A 164 -10.71 -4.85 3.99
C SER A 164 -12.00 -4.67 3.18
N ARG A 165 -11.89 -4.27 1.93
CA ARG A 165 -13.01 -3.97 1.02
C ARG A 165 -12.57 -4.01 -0.44
N PRO A 166 -13.52 -4.13 -1.39
CA PRO A 166 -13.24 -3.91 -2.80
C PRO A 166 -12.69 -2.50 -3.08
N VAL A 167 -11.79 -2.39 -4.04
CA VAL A 167 -11.20 -1.12 -4.50
C VAL A 167 -11.45 -1.00 -6.00
N ASP A 168 -11.85 0.20 -6.45
CA ASP A 168 -11.89 0.52 -7.87
C ASP A 168 -10.47 0.89 -8.35
N PHE A 169 -9.88 0.04 -9.16
CA PHE A 169 -8.52 0.21 -9.68
C PHE A 169 -8.43 1.05 -10.96
N THR A 170 -9.53 1.62 -11.46
CA THR A 170 -9.56 2.32 -12.77
C THR A 170 -8.46 3.38 -12.91
N ASP A 171 -8.23 4.20 -11.89
CA ASP A 171 -7.24 5.28 -11.91
C ASP A 171 -6.01 4.95 -11.05
N VAL A 172 -5.92 3.73 -10.48
CA VAL A 172 -4.82 3.34 -9.60
C VAL A 172 -3.60 2.93 -10.42
N GLY A 173 -2.49 3.63 -10.21
CA GLY A 173 -1.19 3.25 -10.76
C GLY A 173 -0.35 2.43 -9.78
N LEU A 174 -0.52 2.65 -8.45
CA LEU A 174 0.16 1.91 -7.41
C LEU A 174 -0.68 1.89 -6.14
N LEU A 175 -0.90 0.71 -5.58
CA LEU A 175 -1.49 0.55 -4.25
C LEU A 175 -0.52 -0.24 -3.36
N TYR A 176 -0.30 0.22 -2.14
CA TYR A 176 0.57 -0.48 -1.20
C TYR A 176 -0.01 -0.56 0.21
N GLY A 177 0.50 -1.49 0.98
CA GLY A 177 0.16 -1.66 2.37
C GLY A 177 1.28 -2.30 3.17
N GLY A 178 1.31 -2.04 4.47
CA GLY A 178 2.20 -2.71 5.40
C GLY A 178 1.62 -4.06 5.84
N ALA A 179 2.33 -5.15 5.62
CA ALA A 179 1.85 -6.50 5.94
C ALA A 179 1.63 -6.79 7.44
N GLN A 180 2.05 -5.88 8.33
CA GLN A 180 1.85 -6.01 9.78
C GLN A 180 0.44 -5.61 10.26
N LYS A 181 -0.43 -5.16 9.40
CA LYS A 181 -1.77 -4.63 9.75
C LYS A 181 -2.92 -5.64 9.53
#